data_feb33cc80c570dc2b2e73f2541aa1725
#
_entry.id   feb33cc80c570dc2b2e73f2541aa1725
#
_cell.length_a   1.000
_cell.length_b   1.000
_cell.length_c   1.000
_cell.angle_alpha   90.00
_cell.angle_beta   90.00
_cell.angle_gamma   90.00
#
_symmetry.space_group_name_H-M   'P 1'
#
loop_
_entity.id
_entity.type
_entity.pdbx_description
1 polymer ?
#
loop_
_entity_poly.entity_id
_entity_poly.type
_entity_poly.pdbx_seq_one_letter_code
_entity_poly.pdbx_strand_id
1 'polypeptide(L)'
;MQDDLILTTQNLSVGYDEVLISGITLKVLKGEVIAIVGPSGIGKTTLLRTIAKLVKPLSGSIYTEIPKRGGLGYIPQMLGLVRHASVYHNVDLGARAGTRIFTGETSWFARRNDRTLSAIERMGLAEKVNEPVRRLSGGQQRRVATARTLAQKPKLILADEFLSELDEGNISIVLDAVKEYMANNSSAMIIVEHNIKRAAEISDRMLQIKDGKLVPASLQDFDLEAEL
;
A
#
# COMPACT_ATOMS: atom_id res chain seq x y z
N MET A 1 -12.03 3.08 -22.19
CA MET A 1 -11.61 4.02 -21.12
C MET A 1 -12.30 3.80 -19.76
N GLN A 2 -13.44 3.11 -19.65
CA GLN A 2 -14.06 2.76 -18.36
C GLN A 2 -13.44 1.50 -17.71
N ASP A 3 -12.87 0.60 -18.51
CA ASP A 3 -12.33 -0.70 -18.05
C ASP A 3 -11.00 -0.61 -17.27
N ASP A 4 -10.37 0.56 -17.24
CA ASP A 4 -9.07 0.75 -16.60
C ASP A 4 -9.14 1.46 -15.23
N LEU A 5 -10.34 1.85 -14.80
CA LEU A 5 -10.56 2.55 -13.55
C LEU A 5 -10.57 1.57 -12.37
N ILE A 6 -9.77 1.86 -11.33
CA ILE A 6 -9.69 1.05 -10.10
C ILE A 6 -10.40 1.74 -8.93
N LEU A 7 -10.21 3.06 -8.82
CA LEU A 7 -10.77 3.87 -7.75
C LEU A 7 -11.25 5.21 -8.29
N THR A 8 -12.39 5.66 -7.81
CA THR A 8 -12.86 7.04 -7.98
C THR A 8 -13.36 7.58 -6.65
N THR A 9 -12.95 8.80 -6.31
CA THR A 9 -13.58 9.57 -5.23
C THR A 9 -14.35 10.75 -5.83
N GLN A 10 -15.48 11.10 -5.22
CA GLN A 10 -16.31 12.23 -5.64
C GLN A 10 -16.57 13.16 -4.47
N ASN A 11 -16.01 14.36 -4.54
CA ASN A 11 -16.14 15.41 -3.53
C ASN A 11 -15.91 14.89 -2.10
N LEU A 12 -14.90 14.00 -1.93
CA LEU A 12 -14.62 13.31 -0.69
C LEU A 12 -14.02 14.30 0.32
N SER A 13 -14.54 14.28 1.56
CA SER A 13 -13.93 14.97 2.70
C SER A 13 -13.53 13.98 3.76
N VAL A 14 -12.31 14.11 4.27
CA VAL A 14 -11.71 13.20 5.25
C VAL A 14 -11.28 13.96 6.50
N GLY A 15 -11.38 13.28 7.63
CA GLY A 15 -11.07 13.79 8.95
C GLY A 15 -11.66 12.89 10.01
N TYR A 16 -11.65 13.34 11.26
CA TYR A 16 -12.32 12.70 12.39
C TYR A 16 -13.47 13.60 12.87
N ASP A 17 -13.22 14.43 13.87
CA ASP A 17 -14.21 15.41 14.37
C ASP A 17 -14.24 16.67 13.47
N GLU A 18 -13.10 16.98 12.86
CA GLU A 18 -12.91 18.12 11.96
C GLU A 18 -12.44 17.65 10.57
N VAL A 19 -12.75 18.47 9.56
CA VAL A 19 -12.32 18.22 8.17
C VAL A 19 -10.83 18.55 8.04
N LEU A 20 -10.02 17.56 7.69
CA LEU A 20 -8.60 17.76 7.36
C LEU A 20 -8.39 18.06 5.89
N ILE A 21 -9.09 17.34 4.99
CA ILE A 21 -9.00 17.53 3.55
C ILE A 21 -10.41 17.44 2.99
N SER A 22 -10.76 18.34 2.08
CA SER A 22 -12.10 18.44 1.49
C SER A 22 -12.09 18.46 -0.03
N GLY A 23 -13.21 18.06 -0.64
CA GLY A 23 -13.45 18.16 -2.08
C GLY A 23 -12.55 17.28 -2.94
N ILE A 24 -12.07 16.16 -2.41
CA ILE A 24 -11.17 15.26 -3.11
C ILE A 24 -11.93 14.54 -4.22
N THR A 25 -11.52 14.82 -5.47
CA THR A 25 -12.01 14.11 -6.66
C THR A 25 -10.80 13.49 -7.35
N LEU A 26 -10.58 12.21 -7.09
CA LEU A 26 -9.42 11.45 -7.53
C LEU A 26 -9.88 10.26 -8.36
N LYS A 27 -9.18 10.01 -9.47
CA LYS A 27 -9.30 8.79 -10.27
C LYS A 27 -7.96 8.07 -10.25
N VAL A 28 -7.98 6.76 -10.08
CA VAL A 28 -6.80 5.89 -10.10
C VAL A 28 -7.02 4.81 -11.14
N LEU A 29 -6.07 4.66 -12.05
CA LEU A 29 -6.11 3.71 -13.16
C LEU A 29 -5.31 2.44 -12.84
N LYS A 30 -5.58 1.36 -13.58
CA LYS A 30 -4.76 0.14 -13.53
C LYS A 30 -3.31 0.44 -13.88
N GLY A 31 -2.38 -0.13 -13.12
CA GLY A 31 -0.95 0.07 -13.32
C GLY A 31 -0.42 1.40 -12.78
N GLU A 32 -1.28 2.34 -12.41
CA GLU A 32 -0.88 3.68 -11.97
C GLU A 32 -0.34 3.68 -10.53
N VAL A 33 0.75 4.41 -10.33
CA VAL A 33 1.30 4.74 -9.01
C VAL A 33 1.08 6.22 -8.73
N ILE A 34 0.36 6.54 -7.66
CA ILE A 34 0.14 7.92 -7.20
C ILE A 34 0.88 8.11 -5.88
N ALA A 35 1.78 9.08 -5.82
CA ALA A 35 2.41 9.50 -4.57
C ALA A 35 1.66 10.69 -3.96
N ILE A 36 1.39 10.61 -2.65
CA ILE A 36 0.83 11.71 -1.86
C ILE A 36 1.92 12.20 -0.92
N VAL A 37 2.31 13.46 -1.08
CA VAL A 37 3.39 14.10 -0.32
C VAL A 37 2.88 15.25 0.53
N GLY A 38 3.70 15.71 1.46
CA GLY A 38 3.40 16.84 2.34
C GLY A 38 3.81 16.60 3.79
N PRO A 39 3.75 17.63 4.65
CA PRO A 39 4.19 17.55 6.04
C PRO A 39 3.42 16.53 6.86
N SER A 40 4.02 16.10 7.99
CA SER A 40 3.36 15.20 8.94
C SER A 40 2.11 15.84 9.55
N GLY A 41 1.10 15.03 9.85
CA GLY A 41 -0.13 15.49 10.50
C GLY A 41 -1.17 16.13 9.59
N ILE A 42 -0.87 16.40 8.30
CA ILE A 42 -1.77 17.10 7.37
C ILE A 42 -2.99 16.27 6.90
N GLY A 43 -3.04 14.97 7.24
CA GLY A 43 -4.18 14.11 6.88
C GLY A 43 -3.89 13.01 5.85
N LYS A 44 -2.64 12.82 5.39
CA LYS A 44 -2.27 11.79 4.39
C LYS A 44 -2.69 10.37 4.82
N THR A 45 -2.31 9.96 6.02
CA THR A 45 -2.71 8.67 6.62
C THR A 45 -4.22 8.55 6.77
N THR A 46 -4.91 9.64 7.16
CA THR A 46 -6.36 9.67 7.27
C THR A 46 -7.03 9.46 5.92
N LEU A 47 -6.50 10.06 4.86
CA LEU A 47 -6.98 9.84 3.49
C LEU A 47 -6.82 8.36 3.08
N LEU A 48 -5.62 7.77 3.28
CA LEU A 48 -5.43 6.34 2.97
C LEU A 48 -6.38 5.44 3.78
N ARG A 49 -6.54 5.69 5.08
CA ARG A 49 -7.46 4.93 5.94
C ARG A 49 -8.92 5.08 5.51
N THR A 50 -9.31 6.26 5.03
CA THR A 50 -10.66 6.48 4.51
C THR A 50 -10.88 5.73 3.20
N ILE A 51 -9.90 5.74 2.28
CA ILE A 51 -9.95 4.92 1.05
C ILE A 51 -9.98 3.43 1.39
N ALA A 52 -9.22 2.99 2.41
CA ALA A 52 -9.23 1.62 2.92
C ALA A 52 -10.54 1.23 3.64
N LYS A 53 -11.48 2.16 3.82
CA LYS A 53 -12.73 1.99 4.57
C LYS A 53 -12.52 1.67 6.07
N LEU A 54 -11.36 2.05 6.61
CA LEU A 54 -11.04 1.95 8.03
C LEU A 54 -11.55 3.16 8.83
N VAL A 55 -11.71 4.30 8.15
CA VAL A 55 -12.31 5.53 8.67
C VAL A 55 -13.48 5.90 7.74
N LYS A 56 -14.60 6.33 8.30
CA LYS A 56 -15.73 6.80 7.49
C LYS A 56 -15.41 8.17 6.91
N PRO A 57 -15.77 8.43 5.64
CA PRO A 57 -15.68 9.79 5.09
C PRO A 57 -16.65 10.71 5.82
N LEU A 58 -16.27 11.97 5.99
CA LEU A 58 -17.16 13.01 6.52
C LEU A 58 -18.20 13.44 5.49
N SER A 59 -17.83 13.45 4.20
CA SER A 59 -18.75 13.66 3.08
C SER A 59 -18.19 13.08 1.78
N GLY A 60 -18.99 13.05 0.72
CA GLY A 60 -18.62 12.51 -0.58
C GLY A 60 -18.69 10.99 -0.65
N SER A 61 -18.11 10.41 -1.68
CA SER A 61 -18.21 8.97 -1.95
C SER A 61 -16.93 8.39 -2.53
N ILE A 62 -16.76 7.07 -2.32
CA ILE A 62 -15.63 6.26 -2.82
C ILE A 62 -16.20 5.06 -3.58
N TYR A 63 -15.82 4.95 -4.84
CA TYR A 63 -16.18 3.83 -5.71
C TYR A 63 -14.91 3.05 -6.08
N THR A 64 -14.99 1.74 -6.06
CA THR A 64 -13.86 0.86 -6.39
C THR A 64 -14.29 -0.29 -7.29
N GLU A 65 -13.55 -0.52 -8.37
CA GLU A 65 -13.73 -1.65 -9.31
C GLU A 65 -12.74 -2.78 -8.98
N ILE A 66 -12.69 -3.16 -7.70
CA ILE A 66 -11.82 -4.21 -7.18
C ILE A 66 -12.63 -5.30 -6.48
N PRO A 67 -12.12 -6.55 -6.39
CA PRO A 67 -12.78 -7.59 -5.60
C PRO A 67 -13.04 -7.14 -4.16
N LYS A 68 -14.27 -7.35 -3.67
CA LYS A 68 -14.66 -6.98 -2.28
C LYS A 68 -13.78 -7.66 -1.22
N ARG A 69 -13.31 -8.88 -1.50
CA ARG A 69 -12.41 -9.63 -0.62
C ARG A 69 -11.04 -9.72 -1.26
N GLY A 70 -10.02 -9.26 -0.55
CA GLY A 70 -8.63 -9.31 -0.98
C GLY A 70 -8.24 -8.32 -2.07
N GLY A 71 -9.17 -7.55 -2.65
CA GLY A 71 -8.88 -6.63 -3.74
C GLY A 71 -8.12 -5.37 -3.32
N LEU A 72 -8.20 -4.98 -2.03
CA LEU A 72 -7.46 -3.85 -1.47
C LEU A 72 -6.41 -4.37 -0.50
N GLY A 73 -5.15 -4.02 -0.72
CA GLY A 73 -4.02 -4.25 0.19
C GLY A 73 -3.65 -2.97 0.91
N TYR A 74 -3.34 -3.06 2.21
CA TYR A 74 -2.90 -1.90 2.98
C TYR A 74 -1.61 -2.23 3.73
N ILE A 75 -0.58 -1.41 3.50
CA ILE A 75 0.70 -1.46 4.22
C ILE A 75 0.71 -0.24 5.15
N PRO A 76 0.39 -0.39 6.43
CA PRO A 76 0.38 0.73 7.35
C PRO A 76 1.79 1.10 7.81
N GLN A 77 1.99 2.33 8.24
CA GLN A 77 3.22 2.80 8.89
C GLN A 77 3.59 1.92 10.10
N MET A 78 2.63 1.64 10.97
CA MET A 78 2.76 0.63 12.03
C MET A 78 2.37 -0.74 11.47
N LEU A 79 3.33 -1.60 11.20
CA LEU A 79 3.22 -2.82 10.38
C LEU A 79 2.12 -3.80 10.80
N GLY A 80 1.65 -3.79 12.05
CA GLY A 80 0.58 -4.66 12.55
C GLY A 80 0.91 -6.15 12.39
N LEU A 81 2.16 -6.55 12.59
CA LEU A 81 2.60 -7.93 12.51
C LEU A 81 2.35 -8.67 13.83
N VAL A 82 2.02 -9.96 13.74
CA VAL A 82 1.94 -10.85 14.89
C VAL A 82 3.37 -11.22 15.31
N ARG A 83 3.92 -10.49 16.28
CA ARG A 83 5.35 -10.50 16.61
C ARG A 83 5.90 -11.86 17.05
N HIS A 84 5.09 -12.68 17.74
CA HIS A 84 5.48 -14.02 18.21
C HIS A 84 5.27 -15.12 17.17
N ALA A 85 4.52 -14.84 16.10
CA ALA A 85 4.32 -15.77 15.00
C ALA A 85 5.46 -15.69 13.97
N SER A 86 5.63 -16.76 13.19
CA SER A 86 6.63 -16.84 12.14
C SER A 86 6.37 -15.88 10.99
N VAL A 87 7.38 -15.65 10.15
CA VAL A 87 7.26 -14.96 8.85
C VAL A 87 6.16 -15.61 8.02
N TYR A 88 6.21 -16.94 7.88
CA TYR A 88 5.19 -17.71 7.15
C TYR A 88 3.78 -17.37 7.64
N HIS A 89 3.54 -17.47 8.93
CA HIS A 89 2.21 -17.22 9.50
C HIS A 89 1.71 -15.80 9.19
N ASN A 90 2.57 -14.79 9.35
CA ASN A 90 2.20 -13.41 9.05
C ASN A 90 1.84 -13.20 7.58
N VAL A 91 2.61 -13.77 6.65
CA VAL A 91 2.36 -13.65 5.21
C VAL A 91 1.13 -14.47 4.79
N ASP A 92 0.94 -15.65 5.37
CA ASP A 92 -0.21 -16.51 5.13
C ASP A 92 -1.56 -15.86 5.51
N LEU A 93 -1.58 -14.98 6.52
CA LEU A 93 -2.77 -14.17 6.81
C LEU A 93 -3.22 -13.34 5.60
N GLY A 94 -2.29 -12.77 4.85
CA GLY A 94 -2.58 -12.07 3.60
C GLY A 94 -3.11 -13.01 2.51
N ALA A 95 -2.44 -14.14 2.31
CA ALA A 95 -2.87 -15.14 1.33
C ALA A 95 -4.30 -15.66 1.60
N ARG A 96 -4.67 -15.84 2.88
CA ARG A 96 -6.05 -16.19 3.30
C ARG A 96 -7.06 -15.13 2.89
N ALA A 97 -6.75 -13.86 3.08
CA ALA A 97 -7.66 -12.76 2.75
C ALA A 97 -7.96 -12.73 1.25
N GLY A 98 -6.97 -13.03 0.40
CA GLY A 98 -7.09 -13.05 -1.06
C GLY A 98 -7.65 -14.36 -1.65
N THR A 99 -7.91 -15.39 -0.85
CA THR A 99 -8.36 -16.69 -1.36
C THR A 99 -9.87 -16.85 -1.17
N ARG A 100 -10.61 -17.18 -2.25
CA ARG A 100 -12.03 -17.56 -2.15
C ARG A 100 -12.13 -18.99 -1.59
N ILE A 101 -12.97 -19.17 -0.57
CA ILE A 101 -13.17 -20.47 0.11
C ILE A 101 -14.10 -21.42 -0.70
N PHE A 102 -14.65 -20.96 -1.82
CA PHE A 102 -15.67 -21.68 -2.56
C PHE A 102 -15.10 -22.43 -3.77
N THR A 103 -14.47 -23.56 -3.55
CA THR A 103 -14.45 -24.69 -4.49
C THR A 103 -14.00 -25.89 -3.65
N GLY A 104 -14.72 -26.98 -3.66
CA GLY A 104 -14.41 -28.24 -2.97
C GLY A 104 -13.12 -28.93 -3.45
N GLU A 105 -12.14 -28.18 -3.86
CA GLU A 105 -10.85 -28.60 -4.37
C GLU A 105 -9.78 -28.47 -3.27
N THR A 106 -9.11 -29.57 -2.98
CA THR A 106 -7.87 -29.63 -2.18
C THR A 106 -6.79 -28.65 -2.68
N SER A 107 -6.91 -28.15 -3.91
CA SER A 107 -5.98 -27.23 -4.58
C SER A 107 -5.93 -25.82 -3.96
N TRP A 108 -6.91 -25.39 -3.17
CA TRP A 108 -6.88 -24.05 -2.57
C TRP A 108 -5.80 -23.90 -1.50
N PHE A 109 -5.53 -24.96 -0.73
CA PHE A 109 -4.43 -24.98 0.25
C PHE A 109 -3.08 -24.86 -0.45
N ALA A 110 -2.86 -25.64 -1.51
CA ALA A 110 -1.64 -25.59 -2.30
C ALA A 110 -1.43 -24.18 -2.88
N ARG A 111 -2.43 -23.63 -3.56
CA ARG A 111 -2.37 -22.27 -4.12
C ARG A 111 -2.10 -21.19 -3.08
N ARG A 112 -2.67 -21.31 -1.87
CA ARG A 112 -2.43 -20.39 -0.77
C ARG A 112 -0.98 -20.51 -0.27
N ASN A 113 -0.49 -21.72 -0.07
CA ASN A 113 0.88 -21.98 0.33
C ASN A 113 1.88 -21.43 -0.69
N ASP A 114 1.65 -21.67 -1.98
CA ASP A 114 2.50 -21.15 -3.06
C ASP A 114 2.55 -19.62 -3.07
N ARG A 115 1.41 -18.95 -2.88
CA ARG A 115 1.35 -17.48 -2.76
C ARG A 115 2.16 -16.98 -1.56
N THR A 116 2.05 -17.68 -0.43
CA THR A 116 2.75 -17.32 0.81
C THR A 116 4.25 -17.44 0.60
N LEU A 117 4.72 -18.58 0.12
CA LEU A 117 6.15 -18.85 -0.08
C LEU A 117 6.75 -17.94 -1.16
N SER A 118 6.07 -17.79 -2.30
CA SER A 118 6.52 -16.90 -3.37
C SER A 118 6.64 -15.44 -2.90
N ALA A 119 5.68 -14.94 -2.10
CA ALA A 119 5.77 -13.59 -1.56
C ALA A 119 6.93 -13.42 -0.56
N ILE A 120 7.23 -14.44 0.25
CA ILE A 120 8.37 -14.47 1.18
C ILE A 120 9.69 -14.45 0.40
N GLU A 121 9.80 -15.30 -0.62
CA GLU A 121 10.99 -15.43 -1.46
C GLU A 121 11.32 -14.12 -2.19
N ARG A 122 10.31 -13.47 -2.80
CA ARG A 122 10.47 -12.17 -3.48
C ARG A 122 10.98 -11.07 -2.55
N MET A 123 10.71 -11.16 -1.26
CA MET A 123 11.22 -10.25 -0.24
C MET A 123 12.58 -10.67 0.34
N GLY A 124 13.23 -11.71 -0.23
CA GLY A 124 14.53 -12.20 0.25
C GLY A 124 14.48 -12.73 1.69
N LEU A 125 13.35 -13.38 2.08
CA LEU A 125 13.13 -13.88 3.43
C LEU A 125 12.97 -15.41 3.49
N ALA A 126 13.37 -16.14 2.43
CA ALA A 126 13.19 -17.60 2.34
C ALA A 126 13.85 -18.33 3.50
N GLU A 127 15.07 -17.95 3.90
CA GLU A 127 15.79 -18.57 5.03
C GLU A 127 15.17 -18.23 6.41
N LYS A 128 14.29 -17.22 6.46
CA LYS A 128 13.63 -16.73 7.68
C LYS A 128 12.19 -17.20 7.82
N VAL A 129 11.72 -18.07 6.95
CA VAL A 129 10.31 -18.49 6.84
C VAL A 129 9.69 -18.92 8.16
N ASN A 130 10.44 -19.66 9.00
CA ASN A 130 10.01 -20.14 10.31
C ASN A 130 10.41 -19.23 11.47
N GLU A 131 11.18 -18.15 11.22
CA GLU A 131 11.67 -17.26 12.26
C GLU A 131 10.51 -16.41 12.83
N PRO A 132 10.37 -16.28 14.16
CA PRO A 132 9.42 -15.35 14.76
C PRO A 132 9.75 -13.90 14.38
N VAL A 133 8.74 -13.13 13.97
CA VAL A 133 8.91 -11.75 13.48
C VAL A 133 9.63 -10.85 14.48
N ARG A 134 9.46 -11.07 15.79
CA ARG A 134 10.16 -10.31 16.84
C ARG A 134 11.69 -10.38 16.81
N ARG A 135 12.27 -11.39 16.12
CA ARG A 135 13.72 -11.58 15.98
C ARG A 135 14.29 -10.92 14.73
N LEU A 136 13.42 -10.38 13.87
CA LEU A 136 13.81 -9.72 12.64
C LEU A 136 14.18 -8.26 12.89
N SER A 137 15.10 -7.73 12.06
CA SER A 137 15.37 -6.29 12.01
C SER A 137 14.13 -5.51 11.55
N GLY A 138 14.08 -4.19 11.78
CA GLY A 138 12.98 -3.32 11.33
C GLY A 138 12.74 -3.43 9.83
N GLY A 139 13.80 -3.39 9.02
CA GLY A 139 13.71 -3.57 7.57
C GLY A 139 13.19 -4.95 7.16
N GLN A 140 13.60 -6.03 7.85
CA GLN A 140 13.05 -7.37 7.61
C GLN A 140 11.56 -7.44 7.98
N GLN A 141 11.15 -6.83 9.10
CA GLN A 141 9.74 -6.76 9.49
C GLN A 141 8.91 -6.01 8.43
N ARG A 142 9.44 -4.92 7.88
CA ARG A 142 8.78 -4.16 6.81
C ARG A 142 8.63 -5.01 5.55
N ARG A 143 9.65 -5.78 5.18
CA ARG A 143 9.57 -6.75 4.07
C ARG A 143 8.52 -7.85 4.33
N VAL A 144 8.36 -8.33 5.57
CA VAL A 144 7.26 -9.25 5.94
C VAL A 144 5.89 -8.61 5.75
N ALA A 145 5.70 -7.36 6.16
CA ALA A 145 4.44 -6.65 5.97
C ALA A 145 4.09 -6.46 4.49
N THR A 146 5.09 -6.13 3.66
CA THR A 146 4.92 -6.04 2.21
C THR A 146 4.59 -7.40 1.61
N ALA A 147 5.34 -8.47 1.96
CA ALA A 147 5.05 -9.84 1.52
C ALA A 147 3.61 -10.25 1.87
N ARG A 148 3.14 -9.97 3.10
CA ARG A 148 1.77 -10.23 3.52
C ARG A 148 0.75 -9.55 2.61
N THR A 149 1.00 -8.30 2.26
CA THR A 149 0.10 -7.54 1.37
C THR A 149 0.12 -8.11 -0.05
N LEU A 150 1.28 -8.42 -0.62
CA LEU A 150 1.37 -9.01 -1.96
C LEU A 150 0.78 -10.42 -2.05
N ALA A 151 0.92 -11.25 -1.00
CA ALA A 151 0.31 -12.57 -0.92
C ALA A 151 -1.23 -12.54 -0.99
N GLN A 152 -1.86 -11.44 -0.60
CA GLN A 152 -3.29 -11.19 -0.70
C GLN A 152 -3.76 -11.08 -2.16
N LYS A 153 -2.86 -10.75 -3.11
CA LYS A 153 -3.11 -10.42 -4.53
C LYS A 153 -4.05 -9.23 -4.73
N PRO A 154 -3.75 -8.08 -4.12
CA PRO A 154 -4.57 -6.88 -4.24
C PRO A 154 -4.55 -6.30 -5.66
N LYS A 155 -5.64 -5.63 -6.04
CA LYS A 155 -5.74 -4.80 -7.25
C LYS A 155 -5.43 -3.33 -6.97
N LEU A 156 -5.62 -2.91 -5.72
CA LEU A 156 -5.22 -1.58 -5.22
C LEU A 156 -4.36 -1.77 -3.98
N ILE A 157 -3.16 -1.20 -3.99
CA ILE A 157 -2.24 -1.16 -2.85
C ILE A 157 -2.26 0.25 -2.27
N LEU A 158 -2.51 0.36 -0.99
CA LEU A 158 -2.34 1.59 -0.23
C LEU A 158 -1.14 1.42 0.69
N ALA A 159 -0.15 2.30 0.59
CA ALA A 159 1.08 2.20 1.35
C ALA A 159 1.37 3.50 2.10
N ASP A 160 1.43 3.41 3.42
CA ASP A 160 1.61 4.53 4.32
C ASP A 160 3.05 4.53 4.85
N GLU A 161 3.93 5.36 4.26
CA GLU A 161 5.34 5.49 4.62
C GLU A 161 6.09 4.14 4.66
N PHE A 162 5.77 3.25 3.74
CA PHE A 162 6.22 1.86 3.80
C PHE A 162 7.72 1.67 3.48
N LEU A 163 8.38 2.70 2.95
CA LEU A 163 9.82 2.72 2.68
C LEU A 163 10.61 3.42 3.78
N SER A 164 9.95 4.05 4.75
CA SER A 164 10.63 4.71 5.87
C SER A 164 11.45 3.72 6.69
N GLU A 165 12.55 4.16 7.29
CA GLU A 165 13.45 3.34 8.12
C GLU A 165 14.15 2.18 7.38
N LEU A 166 14.07 2.13 6.05
CA LEU A 166 14.82 1.19 5.23
C LEU A 166 16.12 1.84 4.74
N ASP A 167 17.21 1.07 4.72
CA ASP A 167 18.40 1.40 3.96
C ASP A 167 18.15 1.21 2.45
N GLU A 168 19.00 1.80 1.61
CA GLU A 168 18.84 1.79 0.16
C GLU A 168 18.76 0.37 -0.44
N GLY A 169 19.51 -0.60 0.11
CA GLY A 169 19.45 -1.99 -0.34
C GLY A 169 18.08 -2.64 -0.06
N ASN A 170 17.50 -2.38 1.11
CA ASN A 170 16.18 -2.86 1.45
C ASN A 170 15.08 -2.13 0.66
N ILE A 171 15.24 -0.84 0.37
CA ILE A 171 14.33 -0.08 -0.48
C ILE A 171 14.26 -0.69 -1.88
N SER A 172 15.40 -0.97 -2.52
CA SER A 172 15.45 -1.59 -3.84
C SER A 172 14.72 -2.92 -3.87
N ILE A 173 15.00 -3.84 -2.94
CA ILE A 173 14.32 -5.14 -2.85
C ILE A 173 12.79 -4.98 -2.78
N VAL A 174 12.32 -4.06 -1.95
CA VAL A 174 10.88 -3.84 -1.75
C VAL A 174 10.25 -3.23 -3.00
N LEU A 175 10.88 -2.21 -3.59
CA LEU A 175 10.36 -1.54 -4.79
C LEU A 175 10.34 -2.47 -5.99
N ASP A 176 11.39 -3.25 -6.22
CA ASP A 176 11.48 -4.19 -7.34
C ASP A 176 10.38 -5.24 -7.25
N ALA A 177 10.19 -5.82 -6.05
CA ALA A 177 9.13 -6.80 -5.83
C ALA A 177 7.72 -6.21 -6.00
N VAL A 178 7.49 -4.96 -5.56
CA VAL A 178 6.20 -4.29 -5.73
C VAL A 178 5.97 -3.92 -7.19
N LYS A 179 6.97 -3.38 -7.91
CA LYS A 179 6.89 -3.04 -9.33
C LYS A 179 6.60 -4.29 -10.19
N GLU A 180 7.36 -5.37 -9.96
CA GLU A 180 7.12 -6.66 -10.63
C GLU A 180 5.71 -7.17 -10.37
N TYR A 181 5.26 -7.11 -9.10
CA TYR A 181 3.91 -7.53 -8.75
C TYR A 181 2.85 -6.70 -9.48
N MET A 182 2.99 -5.38 -9.50
CA MET A 182 2.05 -4.47 -10.15
C MET A 182 1.95 -4.74 -11.66
N ALA A 183 3.09 -4.89 -12.34
CA ALA A 183 3.15 -5.21 -13.77
C ALA A 183 2.42 -6.52 -14.09
N ASN A 184 2.68 -7.58 -13.30
CA ASN A 184 2.09 -8.90 -13.52
C ASN A 184 0.58 -8.99 -13.18
N ASN A 185 0.06 -8.06 -12.39
CA ASN A 185 -1.33 -8.11 -11.91
C ASN A 185 -2.20 -6.93 -12.35
N SER A 186 -1.66 -5.98 -13.12
CA SER A 186 -2.33 -4.71 -13.48
C SER A 186 -2.92 -4.03 -12.25
N SER A 187 -2.16 -4.01 -11.16
CA SER A 187 -2.56 -3.41 -9.90
C SER A 187 -2.19 -1.93 -9.87
N ALA A 188 -2.94 -1.12 -9.13
CA ALA A 188 -2.58 0.28 -8.88
C ALA A 188 -2.05 0.46 -7.46
N MET A 189 -1.37 1.59 -7.21
CA MET A 189 -0.83 1.93 -5.90
C MET A 189 -1.06 3.40 -5.56
N ILE A 190 -1.44 3.66 -4.32
CA ILE A 190 -1.36 4.99 -3.71
C ILE A 190 -0.37 4.89 -2.56
N ILE A 191 0.68 5.69 -2.62
CA ILE A 191 1.74 5.72 -1.60
C ILE A 191 1.80 7.09 -0.93
N VAL A 192 1.97 7.10 0.38
CA VAL A 192 2.36 8.28 1.14
C VAL A 192 3.87 8.24 1.34
N GLU A 193 4.54 9.30 0.94
CA GLU A 193 5.99 9.46 1.06
C GLU A 193 6.36 10.85 1.60
N HIS A 194 7.45 10.90 2.38
CA HIS A 194 8.04 12.15 2.85
C HIS A 194 9.19 12.60 1.96
N ASN A 195 9.97 11.66 1.43
CA ASN A 195 11.06 11.98 0.53
C ASN A 195 10.49 12.32 -0.86
N ILE A 196 10.52 13.61 -1.21
CA ILE A 196 9.93 14.14 -2.44
C ILE A 196 10.64 13.58 -3.68
N LYS A 197 11.98 13.45 -3.65
CA LYS A 197 12.74 12.90 -4.78
C LYS A 197 12.32 11.46 -5.03
N ARG A 198 12.27 10.63 -3.97
CA ARG A 198 11.81 9.25 -4.07
C ARG A 198 10.36 9.16 -4.56
N ALA A 199 9.47 10.00 -4.05
CA ALA A 199 8.09 10.06 -4.51
C ALA A 199 7.99 10.29 -6.02
N ALA A 200 8.77 11.23 -6.56
CA ALA A 200 8.81 11.54 -7.98
C ALA A 200 9.42 10.40 -8.83
N GLU A 201 10.41 9.67 -8.31
CA GLU A 201 11.06 8.56 -9.02
C GLU A 201 10.18 7.30 -9.14
N ILE A 202 9.28 7.09 -8.19
CA ILE A 202 8.48 5.86 -8.12
C ILE A 202 7.04 6.03 -8.56
N SER A 203 6.55 7.25 -8.78
CA SER A 203 5.15 7.52 -9.12
C SER A 203 4.98 8.08 -10.52
N ASP A 204 3.84 7.73 -11.14
CA ASP A 204 3.40 8.31 -12.41
C ASP A 204 2.83 9.71 -12.20
N ARG A 205 2.29 9.95 -10.99
CA ARG A 205 1.65 11.20 -10.63
C ARG A 205 1.86 11.51 -9.15
N MET A 206 2.29 12.73 -8.87
CA MET A 206 2.49 13.21 -7.52
C MET A 206 1.41 14.23 -7.14
N LEU A 207 0.87 14.10 -5.95
CA LEU A 207 -0.14 14.97 -5.36
C LEU A 207 0.35 15.49 -4.01
N GLN A 208 -0.03 16.73 -3.66
CA GLN A 208 0.23 17.28 -2.32
C GLN A 208 -1.06 17.74 -1.66
N ILE A 209 -1.05 17.79 -0.34
CA ILE A 209 -2.11 18.42 0.42
C ILE A 209 -1.69 19.84 0.73
N LYS A 210 -2.45 20.82 0.19
CA LYS A 210 -2.24 22.24 0.38
C LYS A 210 -3.56 22.91 0.72
N ASP A 211 -3.61 23.69 1.79
CA ASP A 211 -4.80 24.41 2.26
C ASP A 211 -6.05 23.51 2.36
N GLY A 212 -5.88 22.29 2.90
CA GLY A 212 -6.97 21.32 3.03
C GLY A 212 -7.52 20.78 1.70
N LYS A 213 -6.76 20.89 0.61
CA LYS A 213 -7.09 20.36 -0.72
C LYS A 213 -6.01 19.40 -1.22
N LEU A 214 -6.41 18.41 -1.99
CA LEU A 214 -5.48 17.53 -2.70
C LEU A 214 -5.25 18.11 -4.10
N VAL A 215 -4.02 18.55 -4.39
CA VAL A 215 -3.65 19.21 -5.64
C VAL A 215 -2.47 18.52 -6.31
N PRO A 216 -2.32 18.59 -7.65
CA PRO A 216 -1.14 18.09 -8.34
C PRO A 216 0.14 18.74 -7.79
N ALA A 217 1.23 17.98 -7.81
CA ALA A 217 2.55 18.45 -7.39
C ALA A 217 3.64 17.96 -8.34
N SER A 218 4.73 18.71 -8.41
CA SER A 218 5.95 18.38 -9.14
C SER A 218 7.17 18.66 -8.25
N LEU A 219 8.37 18.21 -8.65
CA LEU A 219 9.60 18.54 -7.91
C LEU A 219 9.85 20.04 -7.74
N GLN A 220 9.35 20.86 -8.67
CA GLN A 220 9.52 22.31 -8.65
C GLN A 220 8.68 23.00 -7.56
N ASP A 221 7.67 22.33 -7.02
CA ASP A 221 6.80 22.87 -5.97
C ASP A 221 7.44 22.78 -4.57
N PHE A 222 8.63 22.16 -4.46
CA PHE A 222 9.33 21.93 -3.20
C PHE A 222 10.73 22.54 -3.23
N ASP A 223 11.10 23.20 -2.13
CA ASP A 223 12.45 23.72 -1.93
C ASP A 223 13.35 22.58 -1.45
N LEU A 224 14.00 21.88 -2.42
CA LEU A 224 14.80 20.69 -2.16
C LEU A 224 16.16 20.97 -1.46
N GLU A 225 16.50 22.24 -1.26
CA GLU A 225 17.73 22.64 -0.54
C GLU A 225 17.50 22.68 0.98
N ALA A 226 16.25 22.68 1.44
CA ALA A 226 15.91 22.72 2.88
C ALA A 226 15.86 21.32 3.55
N GLU A 227 16.03 20.25 2.79
CA GLU A 227 15.99 18.84 3.28
C GLU A 227 17.39 18.18 3.38
N LEU A 228 18.49 18.94 3.27
CA LEU A 228 19.86 18.52 3.52
C LEU A 228 20.31 18.99 4.90
#